data_36272708ebfd495d251f68f2c0985b9f
#
_entry.id   36272708ebfd495d251f68f2c0985b9f
#
_cell.length_a   1.000
_cell.length_b   1.000
_cell.length_c   1.000
_cell.angle_alpha   90.00
_cell.angle_beta   90.00
_cell.angle_gamma   90.00
#
_symmetry.space_group_name_H-M   'P 1'
#
loop_
_entity.id
_entity.type
_entity.pdbx_description
1 polymer ?
#
loop_
_entity_poly.entity_id
_entity_poly.type
_entity_poly.pdbx_seq_one_letter_code
_entity_poly.pdbx_strand_id
1 'polypeptide(L)'
;DNASKEYNYCIKVLHTNVKEEHMKQIKKYENEYVNIEFVDLNYYLEKVKDKLYTRDYYTNTTYFRLFLPELYPQYDKILYLDSDITIVGDISELYNTDMGTNLVAAAPDDIIQYNKVFQDYAELVVGVESYTKYFNAGVLLMNLDQLRKFKFQEKFIYLLTTVRFSVAQDQDYLN
;
A
#
# COMPACT_ATOMS: atom_id res chain seq x y z
N ASP A 1 2.29 -20.98 3.93
CA ASP A 1 1.66 -22.31 3.77
C ASP A 1 0.68 -22.37 2.58
N ASN A 2 0.07 -21.23 2.19
CA ASN A 2 -0.96 -21.20 1.14
C ASN A 2 -0.41 -20.83 -0.26
N ALA A 3 0.91 -20.67 -0.40
CA ALA A 3 1.53 -20.35 -1.68
C ALA A 3 1.48 -21.57 -2.63
N SER A 4 1.04 -21.36 -3.86
CA SER A 4 1.10 -22.36 -4.91
C SER A 4 2.55 -22.67 -5.27
N LYS A 5 2.83 -23.91 -5.66
CA LYS A 5 4.15 -24.31 -6.18
C LYS A 5 4.33 -23.97 -7.66
N GLU A 6 3.32 -23.39 -8.30
CA GLU A 6 3.38 -22.97 -9.71
C GLU A 6 4.05 -21.61 -9.89
N TYR A 7 4.24 -20.85 -8.80
CA TYR A 7 4.79 -19.51 -8.81
C TYR A 7 5.96 -19.34 -7.86
N ASN A 8 6.81 -18.36 -8.15
CA ASN A 8 7.82 -17.88 -7.23
C ASN A 8 7.38 -16.57 -6.59
N TYR A 9 7.35 -16.54 -5.26
CA TYR A 9 6.90 -15.39 -4.49
C TYR A 9 8.12 -14.62 -3.97
N CYS A 10 8.24 -13.35 -4.34
CA CYS A 10 9.25 -12.46 -3.82
C CYS A 10 8.59 -11.47 -2.86
N ILE A 11 8.75 -11.70 -1.56
CA ILE A 11 8.17 -10.89 -0.50
C ILE A 11 9.17 -9.81 -0.10
N LYS A 12 8.78 -8.54 -0.22
CA LYS A 12 9.58 -7.39 0.21
C LYS A 12 9.00 -6.85 1.52
N VAL A 13 9.71 -7.05 2.62
CA VAL A 13 9.32 -6.49 3.93
C VAL A 13 9.90 -5.09 4.05
N LEU A 14 9.05 -4.08 3.92
CA LEU A 14 9.43 -2.68 4.01
C LEU A 14 9.52 -2.28 5.49
N HIS A 15 10.62 -1.64 5.90
CA HIS A 15 10.83 -1.30 7.31
C HIS A 15 11.73 -0.07 7.50
N THR A 16 11.82 0.41 8.74
CA THR A 16 12.78 1.43 9.18
C THR A 16 13.71 0.93 10.29
N ASN A 17 13.31 -0.10 11.04
CA ASN A 17 14.05 -0.51 12.25
C ASN A 17 13.79 -1.95 12.71
N VAL A 18 13.45 -2.87 11.80
CA VAL A 18 13.30 -4.28 12.17
C VAL A 18 14.66 -4.84 12.64
N LYS A 19 14.69 -5.42 13.83
CA LYS A 19 15.92 -5.99 14.41
C LYS A 19 16.34 -7.25 13.64
N GLU A 20 17.66 -7.49 13.56
CA GLU A 20 18.22 -8.68 12.89
C GLU A 20 17.66 -10.00 13.42
N GLU A 21 17.41 -10.11 14.72
CA GLU A 21 16.82 -11.31 15.31
C GLU A 21 15.45 -11.64 14.76
N HIS A 22 14.60 -10.61 14.54
CA HIS A 22 13.28 -10.77 13.93
C HIS A 22 13.39 -11.07 12.43
N MET A 23 14.33 -10.43 11.73
CA MET A 23 14.59 -10.76 10.32
C MET A 23 14.97 -12.25 10.16
N LYS A 24 15.86 -12.75 11.03
CA LYS A 24 16.26 -14.17 11.04
C LYS A 24 15.09 -15.11 11.35
N GLN A 25 14.17 -14.69 12.21
CA GLN A 25 12.96 -15.48 12.49
C GLN A 25 12.04 -15.56 11.28
N ILE A 26 11.78 -14.43 10.64
CA ILE A 26 10.91 -14.36 9.46
C ILE A 26 11.53 -15.11 8.28
N LYS A 27 12.84 -15.03 8.10
CA LYS A 27 13.55 -15.75 7.02
C LYS A 27 13.47 -17.28 7.14
N LYS A 28 13.08 -17.84 8.28
CA LYS A 28 12.82 -19.27 8.39
C LYS A 28 11.61 -19.77 7.59
N TYR A 29 10.77 -18.86 7.11
CA TYR A 29 9.65 -19.16 6.23
C TYR A 29 10.01 -19.17 4.74
N GLU A 30 11.26 -18.81 4.39
CA GLU A 30 11.76 -18.97 3.02
C GLU A 30 11.82 -20.46 2.62
N ASN A 31 11.55 -20.71 1.36
CA ASN A 31 11.65 -22.05 0.77
C ASN A 31 11.96 -21.92 -0.74
N GLU A 32 11.90 -23.02 -1.50
CA GLU A 32 12.20 -23.00 -2.94
C GLU A 32 11.28 -22.10 -3.78
N TYR A 33 10.08 -21.75 -3.29
CA TYR A 33 9.09 -20.91 -3.97
C TYR A 33 8.93 -19.52 -3.34
N VAL A 34 9.41 -19.33 -2.11
CA VAL A 34 9.21 -18.09 -1.35
C VAL A 34 10.55 -17.52 -0.91
N ASN A 35 10.87 -16.35 -1.43
CA ASN A 35 12.01 -15.54 -1.01
C ASN A 35 11.53 -14.30 -0.24
N ILE A 36 12.23 -13.94 0.85
CA ILE A 36 11.87 -12.81 1.71
C ILE A 36 13.06 -11.84 1.80
N GLU A 37 12.86 -10.62 1.36
CA GLU A 37 13.85 -9.55 1.43
C GLU A 37 13.38 -8.42 2.34
N PHE A 38 14.28 -7.92 3.17
CA PHE A 38 14.04 -6.75 4.02
C PHE A 38 14.58 -5.50 3.33
N VAL A 39 13.74 -4.47 3.24
CA VAL A 39 14.06 -3.23 2.53
C VAL A 39 13.94 -2.05 3.49
N ASP A 40 15.07 -1.46 3.85
CA ASP A 40 15.13 -0.28 4.71
C ASP A 40 14.74 0.98 3.92
N LEU A 41 13.68 1.65 4.35
CA LEU A 41 13.14 2.85 3.71
C LEU A 41 13.52 4.16 4.43
N ASN A 42 14.41 4.14 5.43
CA ASN A 42 14.83 5.34 6.14
C ASN A 42 15.33 6.44 5.18
N TYR A 43 16.15 6.08 4.20
CA TYR A 43 16.65 7.02 3.21
C TYR A 43 15.55 7.73 2.41
N TYR A 44 14.50 6.99 2.05
CA TYR A 44 13.36 7.55 1.29
C TYR A 44 12.49 8.44 2.16
N LEU A 45 12.21 8.02 3.39
CA LEU A 45 11.44 8.82 4.35
C LEU A 45 12.13 10.12 4.71
N GLU A 46 13.45 10.10 4.94
CA GLU A 46 14.22 11.30 5.24
C GLU A 46 14.09 12.40 4.17
N LYS A 47 13.99 12.02 2.89
CA LYS A 47 13.82 12.98 1.80
C LYS A 47 12.49 13.73 1.81
N VAL A 48 11.49 13.18 2.45
CA VAL A 48 10.11 13.71 2.44
C VAL A 48 9.54 13.95 3.83
N LYS A 49 10.31 13.69 4.90
CA LYS A 49 9.84 13.76 6.29
C LYS A 49 9.16 15.09 6.65
N ASP A 50 9.69 16.19 6.13
CA ASP A 50 9.15 17.52 6.42
C ASP A 50 7.80 17.77 5.71
N LYS A 51 7.40 16.89 4.79
CA LYS A 51 6.15 16.94 4.04
C LYS A 51 5.14 15.93 4.55
N LEU A 52 5.59 14.91 5.29
CA LEU A 52 4.72 13.87 5.82
C LEU A 52 4.08 14.36 7.12
N TYR A 53 2.77 14.19 7.21
CA TYR A 53 2.01 14.45 8.42
C TYR A 53 1.54 13.13 9.02
N THR A 54 1.87 12.91 10.27
CA THR A 54 1.35 11.77 11.05
C THR A 54 0.48 12.27 12.19
N ARG A 55 -0.63 11.58 12.42
CA ARG A 55 -1.56 11.87 13.50
C ARG A 55 -1.58 10.74 14.51
N ASP A 56 -1.52 11.08 15.80
CA ASP A 56 -1.69 10.16 16.93
C ASP A 56 -0.80 8.90 16.84
N TYR A 57 -1.41 7.73 16.72
CA TYR A 57 -0.75 6.42 16.67
C TYR A 57 -0.28 5.98 15.28
N TYR A 58 -0.57 6.76 14.25
CA TYR A 58 -0.06 6.44 12.91
C TYR A 58 1.45 6.74 12.82
N THR A 59 2.16 5.94 12.05
CA THR A 59 3.58 6.10 11.82
C THR A 59 3.86 6.50 10.37
N ASN A 60 5.07 7.00 10.11
CA ASN A 60 5.49 7.31 8.73
C ASN A 60 5.52 6.08 7.82
N THR A 61 5.41 4.86 8.38
CA THR A 61 5.39 3.61 7.60
C THR A 61 4.15 3.47 6.72
N THR A 62 3.03 4.14 7.06
CA THR A 62 1.83 4.17 6.20
C THR A 62 2.12 4.75 4.82
N TYR A 63 3.14 5.60 4.72
CA TYR A 63 3.55 6.21 3.44
C TYR A 63 4.52 5.37 2.62
N PHE A 64 4.90 4.17 3.06
CA PHE A 64 5.81 3.31 2.31
C PHE A 64 5.30 3.00 0.90
N ARG A 65 4.00 2.83 0.74
CA ARG A 65 3.36 2.57 -0.56
C ARG A 65 3.57 3.71 -1.57
N LEU A 66 3.86 4.93 -1.11
CA LEU A 66 4.16 6.09 -1.94
C LEU A 66 5.43 5.90 -2.79
N PHE A 67 6.42 5.16 -2.26
CA PHE A 67 7.72 5.01 -2.91
C PHE A 67 7.78 3.83 -3.88
N LEU A 68 6.80 2.91 -3.83
CA LEU A 68 6.86 1.64 -4.53
C LEU A 68 7.05 1.76 -6.06
N PRO A 69 6.38 2.70 -6.76
CA PRO A 69 6.56 2.83 -8.20
C PRO A 69 8.00 3.19 -8.60
N GLU A 70 8.67 4.03 -7.84
CA GLU A 70 10.04 4.48 -8.10
C GLU A 70 11.08 3.52 -7.50
N LEU A 71 10.74 2.85 -6.41
CA LEU A 71 11.61 1.89 -5.73
C LEU A 71 11.83 0.62 -6.56
N TYR A 72 10.80 0.22 -7.30
CA TYR A 72 10.80 -1.01 -8.10
C TYR A 72 10.55 -0.76 -9.58
N PRO A 73 11.49 -0.06 -10.28
CA PRO A 73 11.32 0.25 -11.70
C PRO A 73 11.32 -0.99 -12.60
N GLN A 74 11.85 -2.12 -12.11
CA GLN A 74 11.91 -3.39 -12.82
C GLN A 74 10.58 -4.17 -12.80
N TYR A 75 9.61 -3.77 -11.98
CA TYR A 75 8.30 -4.42 -11.89
C TYR A 75 7.22 -3.53 -12.50
N ASP A 76 6.32 -4.16 -13.25
CA ASP A 76 5.15 -3.48 -13.81
C ASP A 76 3.99 -3.46 -12.82
N LYS A 77 3.93 -4.44 -11.92
CA LYS A 77 2.84 -4.65 -10.97
C LYS A 77 3.37 -5.23 -9.66
N ILE A 78 2.79 -4.83 -8.54
CA ILE A 78 3.01 -5.45 -7.23
C ILE A 78 1.69 -5.57 -6.47
N LEU A 79 1.65 -6.50 -5.52
CA LEU A 79 0.62 -6.57 -4.50
C LEU A 79 1.18 -6.01 -3.19
N TYR A 80 0.63 -4.88 -2.73
CA TYR A 80 0.91 -4.30 -1.44
C TYR A 80 -0.04 -4.87 -0.39
N LEU A 81 0.49 -5.22 0.76
CA LEU A 81 -0.24 -5.79 1.88
C LEU A 81 0.21 -5.12 3.17
N ASP A 82 -0.73 -4.65 4.00
CA ASP A 82 -0.44 -4.24 5.36
C ASP A 82 0.02 -5.46 6.19
N SER A 83 0.78 -5.22 7.26
CA SER A 83 1.42 -6.29 8.04
C SER A 83 0.50 -6.98 9.05
N ASP A 84 -0.71 -6.48 9.26
CA ASP A 84 -1.71 -6.97 10.23
C ASP A 84 -2.84 -7.79 9.58
N ILE A 85 -2.60 -8.32 8.37
CA ILE A 85 -3.55 -9.16 7.65
C ILE A 85 -3.21 -10.64 7.75
N THR A 86 -4.21 -11.49 7.55
CA THR A 86 -4.05 -12.94 7.44
C THR A 86 -4.42 -13.43 6.05
N ILE A 87 -3.49 -14.13 5.40
CA ILE A 87 -3.68 -14.69 4.07
C ILE A 87 -4.18 -16.13 4.22
N VAL A 88 -5.45 -16.38 3.84
CA VAL A 88 -6.12 -17.68 4.00
C VAL A 88 -6.09 -18.55 2.74
N GLY A 89 -5.64 -18.01 1.61
CA GLY A 89 -5.55 -18.70 0.32
C GLY A 89 -4.33 -18.29 -0.47
N ASP A 90 -4.22 -18.72 -1.72
CA ASP A 90 -3.13 -18.31 -2.60
C ASP A 90 -3.35 -16.89 -3.14
N ILE A 91 -2.42 -16.00 -2.87
CA ILE A 91 -2.46 -14.60 -3.30
C ILE A 91 -2.21 -14.43 -4.81
N SER A 92 -1.76 -15.46 -5.50
CA SER A 92 -1.50 -15.39 -6.94
C SER A 92 -2.78 -15.10 -7.74
N GLU A 93 -3.93 -15.56 -7.29
CA GLU A 93 -5.22 -15.25 -7.93
C GLU A 93 -5.48 -13.74 -7.92
N LEU A 94 -5.28 -13.10 -6.77
CA LEU A 94 -5.41 -11.64 -6.65
C LEU A 94 -4.35 -10.92 -7.49
N TYR A 95 -3.09 -11.38 -7.42
CA TYR A 95 -2.01 -10.80 -8.19
C TYR A 95 -2.25 -10.87 -9.70
N ASN A 96 -2.87 -11.95 -10.19
CA ASN A 96 -3.13 -12.17 -11.61
C ASN A 96 -4.39 -11.44 -12.13
N THR A 97 -5.09 -10.68 -11.27
CA THR A 97 -6.21 -9.85 -11.71
C THR A 97 -5.77 -8.89 -12.82
N ASP A 98 -6.54 -8.84 -13.90
CA ASP A 98 -6.31 -7.88 -14.98
C ASP A 98 -6.73 -6.48 -14.51
N MET A 99 -5.79 -5.57 -14.51
CA MET A 99 -6.02 -4.17 -14.12
C MET A 99 -6.26 -3.24 -15.31
N GLY A 100 -6.01 -3.69 -16.54
CA GLY A 100 -6.01 -2.81 -17.71
C GLY A 100 -5.13 -1.58 -17.48
N THR A 101 -5.71 -0.39 -17.62
CA THR A 101 -5.03 0.90 -17.39
C THR A 101 -5.28 1.49 -15.99
N ASN A 102 -5.97 0.79 -15.11
CA ASN A 102 -6.22 1.27 -13.76
C ASN A 102 -4.91 1.39 -12.96
N LEU A 103 -4.84 2.39 -12.10
CA LEU A 103 -3.65 2.63 -11.25
C LEU A 103 -3.57 1.62 -10.11
N VAL A 104 -4.71 1.34 -9.48
CA VAL A 104 -4.83 0.38 -8.37
C VAL A 104 -6.11 -0.44 -8.51
N ALA A 105 -6.12 -1.63 -7.92
CA ALA A 105 -7.31 -2.40 -7.60
C ALA A 105 -7.30 -2.70 -6.10
N ALA A 106 -8.44 -2.52 -5.44
CA ALA A 106 -8.61 -2.64 -4.00
C ALA A 106 -10.04 -3.05 -3.64
N ALA A 107 -10.23 -3.52 -2.41
CA ALA A 107 -11.57 -3.79 -1.89
C ALA A 107 -12.24 -2.49 -1.40
N PRO A 108 -13.56 -2.32 -1.51
CA PRO A 108 -14.28 -1.24 -0.86
C PRO A 108 -14.03 -1.23 0.65
N ASP A 109 -14.02 -0.05 1.27
CA ASP A 109 -13.88 0.06 2.72
C ASP A 109 -15.22 -0.20 3.41
N ASP A 110 -15.30 -1.28 4.20
CA ASP A 110 -16.54 -1.70 4.84
C ASP A 110 -17.07 -0.69 5.86
N ILE A 111 -16.19 0.04 6.55
CA ILE A 111 -16.62 1.04 7.54
C ILE A 111 -17.40 2.16 6.86
N ILE A 112 -16.92 2.61 5.72
CA ILE A 112 -17.59 3.64 4.91
C ILE A 112 -18.96 3.14 4.42
N GLN A 113 -19.06 1.87 4.00
CA GLN A 113 -20.30 1.32 3.44
C GLN A 113 -21.49 1.37 4.43
N TYR A 114 -21.23 1.29 5.73
CA TYR A 114 -22.28 1.15 6.77
C TYR A 114 -22.45 2.36 7.68
N ASN A 115 -21.66 3.42 7.50
CA ASN A 115 -21.70 4.59 8.38
C ASN A 115 -21.96 5.89 7.60
N LYS A 116 -23.15 6.47 7.79
CA LYS A 116 -23.57 7.68 7.06
C LYS A 116 -22.62 8.87 7.25
N VAL A 117 -22.04 9.04 8.43
CA VAL A 117 -21.09 10.13 8.69
C VAL A 117 -19.83 9.98 7.84
N PHE A 118 -19.33 8.74 7.71
CA PHE A 118 -18.17 8.46 6.88
C PHE A 118 -18.50 8.48 5.37
N GLN A 119 -19.72 8.12 4.97
CA GLN A 119 -20.19 8.28 3.59
C GLN A 119 -20.14 9.75 3.17
N ASP A 120 -20.74 10.63 4.00
CA ASP A 120 -20.72 12.06 3.76
C ASP A 120 -19.30 12.64 3.78
N TYR A 121 -18.42 12.15 4.66
CA TYR A 121 -17.01 12.51 4.67
C TYR A 121 -16.31 12.12 3.36
N ALA A 122 -16.50 10.88 2.90
CA ALA A 122 -15.89 10.40 1.66
C ALA A 122 -16.31 11.24 0.44
N GLU A 123 -17.60 11.57 0.33
CA GLU A 123 -18.13 12.33 -0.81
C GLU A 123 -17.85 13.84 -0.70
N LEU A 124 -18.04 14.45 0.47
CA LEU A 124 -17.99 15.91 0.61
C LEU A 124 -16.61 16.46 0.99
N VAL A 125 -15.76 15.64 1.62
CA VAL A 125 -14.45 16.08 2.12
C VAL A 125 -13.32 15.44 1.31
N VAL A 126 -13.33 14.11 1.12
CA VAL A 126 -12.32 13.43 0.29
C VAL A 126 -12.59 13.70 -1.19
N GLY A 127 -13.86 13.76 -1.59
CA GLY A 127 -14.27 14.13 -2.94
C GLY A 127 -14.46 12.94 -3.89
N VAL A 128 -14.68 11.74 -3.35
CA VAL A 128 -15.03 10.59 -4.19
C VAL A 128 -16.42 10.79 -4.80
N GLU A 129 -16.61 10.33 -6.03
CA GLU A 129 -17.87 10.48 -6.76
C GLU A 129 -19.06 9.82 -6.03
N SER A 130 -18.79 8.69 -5.36
CA SER A 130 -19.71 7.97 -4.50
C SER A 130 -18.92 7.26 -3.40
N TYR A 131 -19.45 7.24 -2.18
CA TYR A 131 -18.85 6.51 -1.06
C TYR A 131 -18.63 5.01 -1.38
N THR A 132 -19.42 4.43 -2.27
CA THR A 132 -19.27 3.04 -2.71
C THR A 132 -17.97 2.78 -3.48
N LYS A 133 -17.31 3.83 -3.95
CA LYS A 133 -16.01 3.77 -4.64
C LYS A 133 -14.85 3.98 -3.68
N TYR A 134 -15.09 4.38 -2.44
CA TYR A 134 -14.04 4.54 -1.45
C TYR A 134 -13.50 3.16 -1.04
N PHE A 135 -12.21 2.97 -1.21
CA PHE A 135 -11.54 1.68 -1.02
C PHE A 135 -10.60 1.66 0.19
N ASN A 136 -10.39 0.47 0.74
CA ASN A 136 -9.42 0.21 1.78
C ASN A 136 -8.00 0.12 1.19
N ALA A 137 -7.03 0.78 1.84
CA ALA A 137 -5.66 0.84 1.36
C ALA A 137 -4.73 -0.25 1.91
N GLY A 138 -5.23 -1.15 2.77
CA GLY A 138 -4.42 -2.24 3.37
C GLY A 138 -4.08 -3.38 2.41
N VAL A 139 -4.86 -3.55 1.34
CA VAL A 139 -4.60 -4.52 0.26
C VAL A 139 -4.75 -3.82 -1.07
N LEU A 140 -3.64 -3.60 -1.78
CA LEU A 140 -3.62 -2.89 -3.05
C LEU A 140 -2.87 -3.69 -4.11
N LEU A 141 -3.55 -4.05 -5.20
CA LEU A 141 -2.85 -4.44 -6.40
C LEU A 141 -2.49 -3.15 -7.15
N MET A 142 -1.20 -2.87 -7.33
CA MET A 142 -0.69 -1.61 -7.85
C MET A 142 -0.06 -1.80 -9.24
N ASN A 143 -0.57 -1.07 -10.23
CA ASN A 143 0.02 -1.01 -11.56
C ASN A 143 1.15 0.03 -11.56
N LEU A 144 2.37 -0.42 -11.27
CA LEU A 144 3.51 0.49 -11.09
C LEU A 144 3.86 1.26 -12.36
N ASP A 145 3.68 0.64 -13.53
CA ASP A 145 3.93 1.30 -14.81
C ASP A 145 2.97 2.47 -15.04
N GLN A 146 1.67 2.27 -14.80
CA GLN A 146 0.69 3.34 -14.90
C GLN A 146 0.87 4.41 -13.80
N LEU A 147 1.24 4.01 -12.58
CA LEU A 147 1.52 4.93 -11.48
C LEU A 147 2.72 5.84 -11.80
N ARG A 148 3.80 5.30 -12.41
CA ARG A 148 4.93 6.09 -12.88
C ARG A 148 4.52 7.08 -13.98
N LYS A 149 3.77 6.62 -15.00
CA LYS A 149 3.23 7.48 -16.06
C LYS A 149 2.34 8.59 -15.51
N PHE A 150 1.58 8.29 -14.47
CA PHE A 150 0.71 9.25 -13.76
C PHE A 150 1.49 10.23 -12.89
N LYS A 151 2.80 10.00 -12.65
CA LYS A 151 3.64 10.75 -11.68
C LYS A 151 3.07 10.70 -10.25
N PHE A 152 2.66 9.50 -9.85
CA PHE A 152 1.94 9.25 -8.60
C PHE A 152 2.64 9.86 -7.39
N GLN A 153 3.94 9.61 -7.19
CA GLN A 153 4.67 10.10 -6.03
C GLN A 153 4.70 11.62 -5.95
N GLU A 154 4.92 12.32 -7.07
CA GLU A 154 4.93 13.80 -7.12
C GLU A 154 3.57 14.35 -6.72
N LYS A 155 2.49 13.81 -7.29
CA LYS A 155 1.12 14.25 -7.03
C LYS A 155 0.70 13.96 -5.59
N PHE A 156 1.04 12.79 -5.08
CA PHE A 156 0.72 12.42 -3.72
C PHE A 156 1.42 13.35 -2.70
N ILE A 157 2.71 13.61 -2.89
CA ILE A 157 3.46 14.56 -2.06
C ILE A 157 2.86 15.97 -2.16
N TYR A 158 2.44 16.40 -3.35
CA TYR A 158 1.76 17.68 -3.54
C TYR A 158 0.45 17.73 -2.73
N LEU A 159 -0.37 16.71 -2.79
CA LEU A 159 -1.60 16.63 -2.01
C LEU A 159 -1.32 16.67 -0.49
N LEU A 160 -0.35 15.94 0.00
CA LEU A 160 0.06 15.96 1.41
C LEU A 160 0.45 17.36 1.91
N THR A 161 0.95 18.22 1.02
CA THR A 161 1.36 19.58 1.37
C THR A 161 0.24 20.62 1.21
N THR A 162 -0.80 20.31 0.46
CA THR A 162 -1.87 21.27 0.10
C THR A 162 -3.21 20.99 0.76
N VAL A 163 -3.49 19.72 1.03
CA VAL A 163 -4.75 19.26 1.63
C VAL A 163 -4.45 18.48 2.90
N ARG A 164 -5.26 18.63 3.93
CA ARG A 164 -5.18 17.85 5.17
C ARG A 164 -6.46 17.08 5.40
N PHE A 165 -6.40 15.78 5.16
CA PHE A 165 -7.44 14.87 5.58
C PHE A 165 -7.22 14.45 7.04
N SER A 166 -8.32 14.21 7.76
CA SER A 166 -8.29 14.03 9.22
C SER A 166 -8.72 12.66 9.70
N VAL A 167 -9.16 11.76 8.81
CA VAL A 167 -9.73 10.46 9.21
C VAL A 167 -8.80 9.30 8.92
N ALA A 168 -8.55 9.00 7.66
CA ALA A 168 -7.86 7.77 7.26
C ALA A 168 -6.47 8.00 6.62
N GLN A 169 -5.83 9.12 6.96
CA GLN A 169 -4.44 9.44 6.58
C GLN A 169 -4.15 9.23 5.09
N ASP A 170 -3.20 8.33 4.78
CA ASP A 170 -2.79 8.06 3.41
C ASP A 170 -3.89 7.41 2.56
N GLN A 171 -4.83 6.68 3.15
CA GLN A 171 -5.99 6.13 2.45
C GLN A 171 -6.88 7.23 1.87
N ASP A 172 -7.11 8.33 2.60
CA ASP A 172 -7.89 9.47 2.10
C ASP A 172 -7.23 10.12 0.87
N TYR A 173 -5.89 10.15 0.82
CA TYR A 173 -5.15 10.70 -0.33
C TYR A 173 -5.11 9.75 -1.53
N LEU A 174 -5.35 8.46 -1.33
CA LEU A 174 -5.40 7.46 -2.39
C LEU A 174 -6.78 7.41 -3.07
N ASN A 175 -7.82 7.79 -2.37
CA ASN A 175 -9.19 7.86 -2.83
C ASN A 175 -9.52 9.20 -3.47
#